data_e20f76c2cb1f365bf777098a136d92f3
#
_entry.id   e20f76c2cb1f365bf777098a136d92f3
#
_cell.length_a   1.000
_cell.length_b   1.000
_cell.length_c   1.000
_cell.angle_alpha   90.00
_cell.angle_beta   90.00
_cell.angle_gamma   90.00
#
_symmetry.space_group_name_H-M   'P 1'
#
loop_
_entity.id
_entity.type
_entity.pdbx_description
1 polymer ?
#
loop_
_entity_poly.entity_id
_entity_poly.type
_entity_poly.pdbx_seq_one_letter_code
_entity_poly.pdbx_strand_id
1 'polypeptide(L)'
;IQIFFIIFVKHPEGNLFPKGTAKTRPEIYTMGHRNPYRISVDQKNGYLYWGDIGPDAAKDSLETRGPKGYDEINQARKAGNYGWPLFAGPNVAYRKYDYATGISGDMFDPAKPMNESKNNTGLVELPAAQPAFMWYSYDKSHEFPQLGTGGKNPMAGPIYYKDMYPKETRLPDYYDNKVIIYEWV
;
A
#
# COMPACT_ATOMS: atom_id res chain seq x y z
N ILE A 1 14.90 -1.14 -3.83
CA ILE A 1 14.70 -2.53 -3.34
C ILE A 1 13.20 -2.76 -3.38
N GLN A 2 12.77 -3.62 -4.28
CA GLN A 2 11.37 -3.98 -4.38
C GLN A 2 11.13 -5.12 -3.39
N ILE A 3 10.39 -4.87 -2.31
CA ILE A 3 10.04 -5.90 -1.34
C ILE A 3 8.78 -6.59 -1.84
N PHE A 4 8.92 -7.85 -2.23
CA PHE A 4 7.80 -8.71 -2.61
C PHE A 4 7.31 -9.46 -1.38
N PHE A 5 6.02 -9.35 -1.05
CA PHE A 5 5.40 -10.29 -0.13
C PHE A 5 4.97 -11.53 -0.88
N ILE A 6 5.65 -12.62 -0.62
CA ILE A 6 5.22 -13.95 -1.04
C ILE A 6 4.33 -14.49 0.07
N ILE A 7 3.04 -14.49 -0.14
CA ILE A 7 2.11 -15.19 0.70
C ILE A 7 1.62 -16.41 -0.09
N PHE A 8 2.06 -17.58 0.37
CA PHE A 8 1.58 -18.94 0.10
C PHE A 8 2.25 -19.84 -0.93
N VAL A 9 2.45 -21.07 -0.44
CA VAL A 9 3.10 -22.25 -1.02
C VAL A 9 2.31 -22.91 -2.17
N LYS A 10 1.09 -22.49 -2.43
CA LYS A 10 0.30 -22.91 -3.61
C LYS A 10 -0.09 -21.65 -4.37
N HIS A 11 -0.05 -21.72 -5.69
CA HIS A 11 -0.49 -20.63 -6.57
C HIS A 11 -2.02 -20.59 -6.61
N PRO A 12 -2.72 -19.97 -5.63
CA PRO A 12 -4.17 -19.92 -5.64
C PRO A 12 -4.65 -19.13 -6.87
N GLU A 13 -5.77 -19.53 -7.41
CA GLU A 13 -6.50 -18.71 -8.36
C GLU A 13 -6.81 -17.35 -7.74
N GLY A 14 -6.68 -16.28 -8.54
CA GLY A 14 -6.92 -14.91 -8.08
C GLY A 14 -5.68 -14.14 -7.67
N ASN A 15 -4.48 -14.72 -7.75
CA ASN A 15 -3.22 -13.97 -7.64
C ASN A 15 -3.05 -13.01 -8.83
N LEU A 16 -2.16 -12.01 -8.65
CA LEU A 16 -1.98 -10.91 -9.60
C LEU A 16 -1.57 -11.38 -11.00
N PHE A 17 -0.78 -12.44 -11.07
CA PHE A 17 -0.29 -12.98 -12.32
C PHE A 17 -0.66 -14.46 -12.47
N PRO A 18 -1.34 -14.83 -13.57
CA PRO A 18 -1.60 -16.23 -13.88
C PRO A 18 -0.31 -17.04 -14.01
N LYS A 19 -0.35 -18.31 -13.62
CA LYS A 19 0.78 -19.23 -13.79
C LYS A 19 1.21 -19.29 -15.25
N GLY A 20 2.53 -19.17 -15.50
CA GLY A 20 3.10 -19.20 -16.85
C GLY A 20 3.16 -17.83 -17.54
N THR A 21 2.67 -16.75 -16.92
CA THR A 21 2.87 -15.40 -17.45
C THR A 21 4.36 -15.04 -17.41
N ALA A 22 4.93 -14.76 -18.58
CA ALA A 22 6.35 -14.46 -18.70
C ALA A 22 6.77 -13.25 -17.87
N LYS A 23 7.98 -13.28 -17.30
CA LYS A 23 8.55 -12.19 -16.50
C LYS A 23 7.76 -11.82 -15.24
N THR A 24 6.93 -12.73 -14.73
CA THR A 24 6.13 -12.54 -13.51
C THR A 24 6.37 -13.66 -12.50
N ARG A 25 5.78 -13.50 -11.32
CA ARG A 25 5.75 -14.49 -10.26
C ARG A 25 4.30 -14.79 -9.89
N PRO A 26 3.81 -16.01 -10.11
CA PRO A 26 2.40 -16.36 -9.85
C PRO A 26 2.04 -16.37 -8.35
N GLU A 27 3.04 -16.30 -7.48
CA GLU A 27 2.85 -16.22 -6.03
C GLU A 27 2.42 -14.83 -5.55
N ILE A 28 2.55 -13.81 -6.39
CA ILE A 28 2.27 -12.43 -6.01
C ILE A 28 0.77 -12.19 -5.96
N TYR A 29 0.25 -11.87 -4.77
CA TYR A 29 -1.09 -11.35 -4.58
C TYR A 29 -1.11 -9.82 -4.65
N THR A 30 -0.20 -9.16 -3.89
CA THR A 30 -0.05 -7.70 -3.94
C THR A 30 1.40 -7.32 -4.20
N MET A 31 1.62 -6.18 -4.85
CA MET A 31 2.92 -5.58 -5.10
C MET A 31 2.87 -4.06 -4.91
N GLY A 32 4.03 -3.40 -4.98
CA GLY A 32 4.09 -1.94 -4.89
C GLY A 32 4.04 -1.44 -3.45
N HIS A 33 4.82 -2.04 -2.56
CA HIS A 33 4.94 -1.69 -1.15
C HIS A 33 6.34 -1.14 -0.87
N ARG A 34 6.42 -0.18 0.07
CA ARG A 34 7.69 0.38 0.55
C ARG A 34 8.21 -0.36 1.78
N ASN A 35 7.46 -0.31 2.84
CA ASN A 35 7.80 -0.89 4.13
C ASN A 35 6.53 -1.34 4.86
N PRO A 36 5.85 -2.36 4.34
CA PRO A 36 4.64 -2.87 4.95
C PRO A 36 4.95 -3.49 6.30
N TYR A 37 4.14 -3.12 7.30
CA TYR A 37 4.33 -3.54 8.67
C TYR A 37 2.99 -3.88 9.31
N ARG A 38 2.89 -5.06 9.90
CA ARG A 38 1.66 -5.65 10.45
C ARG A 38 0.56 -5.82 9.41
N ILE A 39 0.32 -7.08 9.11
CA ILE A 39 -0.68 -7.54 8.15
C ILE A 39 -1.81 -8.22 8.93
N SER A 40 -3.03 -8.01 8.52
CA SER A 40 -4.21 -8.69 9.02
C SER A 40 -5.10 -9.17 7.88
N VAL A 41 -5.65 -10.38 8.03
CA VAL A 41 -6.62 -10.95 7.09
C VAL A 41 -7.99 -10.92 7.74
N ASP A 42 -8.96 -10.36 7.04
CA ASP A 42 -10.36 -10.45 7.43
C ASP A 42 -10.83 -11.90 7.33
N GLN A 43 -11.21 -12.47 8.46
CA GLN A 43 -11.59 -13.87 8.55
C GLN A 43 -12.93 -14.20 7.88
N LYS A 44 -13.80 -13.19 7.65
CA LYS A 44 -15.08 -13.39 6.98
C LYS A 44 -15.03 -13.14 5.47
N ASN A 45 -14.31 -12.10 5.06
CA ASN A 45 -14.27 -11.66 3.66
C ASN A 45 -13.00 -12.06 2.92
N GLY A 46 -11.95 -12.48 3.64
CA GLY A 46 -10.64 -12.77 3.06
C GLY A 46 -9.87 -11.52 2.60
N TYR A 47 -10.33 -10.31 2.96
CA TYR A 47 -9.63 -9.08 2.60
C TYR A 47 -8.34 -8.95 3.40
N LEU A 48 -7.29 -8.47 2.73
CA LEU A 48 -6.00 -8.24 3.35
C LEU A 48 -5.87 -6.76 3.73
N TYR A 49 -5.40 -6.48 4.95
CA TYR A 49 -5.09 -5.15 5.43
C TYR A 49 -3.64 -5.08 5.90
N TRP A 50 -2.95 -3.95 5.65
CA TRP A 50 -1.61 -3.71 6.17
C TRP A 50 -1.35 -2.21 6.29
N GLY A 51 -0.46 -1.87 7.22
CA GLY A 51 0.17 -0.56 7.25
C GLY A 51 1.38 -0.53 6.32
N ASP A 52 1.63 0.56 5.64
CA ASP A 52 2.82 0.76 4.80
C ASP A 52 3.45 2.11 5.13
N ILE A 53 4.68 2.07 5.65
CA ILE A 53 5.40 3.27 6.09
C ILE A 53 6.00 3.96 4.87
N GLY A 54 5.61 5.20 4.68
CA GLY A 54 6.05 6.06 3.58
C GLY A 54 7.48 6.61 3.74
N PRO A 55 7.97 7.35 2.76
CA PRO A 55 9.28 7.99 2.83
C PRO A 55 9.30 9.18 3.79
N ASP A 56 10.45 9.45 4.41
CA ASP A 56 10.68 10.60 5.28
C ASP A 56 10.82 11.89 4.46
N ALA A 57 9.74 12.34 3.86
CA ALA A 57 9.66 13.55 3.06
C ALA A 57 8.63 14.51 3.65
N ALA A 58 9.12 15.58 4.31
CA ALA A 58 8.27 16.52 5.02
C ALA A 58 7.44 17.45 4.11
N LYS A 59 7.86 17.65 2.84
CA LYS A 59 7.24 18.61 1.91
C LYS A 59 7.06 18.02 0.52
N ASP A 60 6.03 18.48 -0.15
CA ASP A 60 5.83 18.22 -1.57
C ASP A 60 6.91 18.89 -2.41
N SER A 61 7.33 18.21 -3.47
CA SER A 61 8.25 18.69 -4.51
C SER A 61 7.74 18.26 -5.88
N LEU A 62 6.45 18.48 -6.13
CA LEU A 62 5.72 17.93 -7.28
C LEU A 62 6.32 18.34 -8.64
N GLU A 63 6.94 19.54 -8.71
CA GLU A 63 7.56 20.02 -9.95
C GLU A 63 8.89 19.30 -10.26
N THR A 64 9.55 18.73 -9.25
CA THR A 64 10.88 18.16 -9.45
C THR A 64 11.00 16.70 -9.05
N ARG A 65 10.27 16.23 -8.06
CA ARG A 65 10.43 14.88 -7.51
C ARG A 65 9.11 14.13 -7.31
N GLY A 66 8.24 14.65 -6.45
CA GLY A 66 6.99 13.99 -6.11
C GLY A 66 6.37 14.48 -4.81
N PRO A 67 5.42 13.74 -4.26
CA PRO A 67 4.73 14.11 -3.03
C PRO A 67 5.64 14.00 -1.81
N LYS A 68 5.21 14.66 -0.73
CA LYS A 68 5.68 14.40 0.62
C LYS A 68 5.42 12.94 1.02
N GLY A 69 6.02 12.50 2.12
CA GLY A 69 5.81 11.16 2.64
C GLY A 69 4.36 10.97 3.06
N TYR A 70 3.75 9.90 2.57
CA TYR A 70 2.47 9.39 3.04
C TYR A 70 2.67 8.03 3.66
N ASP A 71 2.23 7.89 4.90
CA ASP A 71 1.97 6.61 5.51
C ASP A 71 0.59 6.12 5.10
N GLU A 72 0.40 4.82 4.97
CA GLU A 72 -0.78 4.24 4.37
C GLU A 72 -1.34 3.09 5.20
N ILE A 73 -2.65 3.01 5.29
CA ILE A 73 -3.35 1.76 5.55
C ILE A 73 -3.93 1.29 4.22
N ASN A 74 -3.57 0.11 3.83
CA ASN A 74 -4.01 -0.49 2.57
C ASN A 74 -5.04 -1.59 2.81
N GLN A 75 -5.94 -1.79 1.84
CA GLN A 75 -6.93 -2.87 1.81
C GLN A 75 -6.90 -3.55 0.44
N ALA A 76 -6.62 -4.85 0.41
CA ALA A 76 -6.76 -5.65 -0.80
C ALA A 76 -8.03 -6.52 -0.74
N ARG A 77 -8.99 -6.23 -1.60
CA ARG A 77 -10.17 -7.06 -1.86
C ARG A 77 -9.95 -8.03 -3.00
N LYS A 78 -8.93 -7.79 -3.79
CA LYS A 78 -8.42 -8.60 -4.90
C LYS A 78 -6.94 -8.30 -5.07
N ALA A 79 -6.25 -9.12 -5.82
CA ALA A 79 -4.86 -8.91 -6.16
C ALA A 79 -4.63 -7.55 -6.86
N GLY A 80 -3.50 -6.90 -6.59
CA GLY A 80 -3.25 -5.56 -7.13
C GLY A 80 -1.85 -5.00 -6.92
N ASN A 81 -1.59 -3.89 -7.60
CA ASN A 81 -0.40 -3.07 -7.46
C ASN A 81 -0.75 -1.82 -6.63
N TYR A 82 -0.04 -1.60 -5.51
CA TYR A 82 -0.27 -0.49 -4.57
C TYR A 82 0.73 0.67 -4.74
N GLY A 83 1.41 0.70 -5.88
CA GLY A 83 1.98 1.91 -6.47
C GLY A 83 3.44 2.20 -6.13
N TRP A 84 3.96 1.84 -4.96
CA TRP A 84 5.36 2.13 -4.64
C TRP A 84 6.33 1.44 -5.59
N PRO A 85 7.41 2.10 -6.07
CA PRO A 85 7.91 3.45 -5.71
C PRO A 85 7.45 4.57 -6.65
N LEU A 86 6.44 4.36 -7.48
CA LEU A 86 6.01 5.30 -8.51
C LEU A 86 4.91 6.26 -8.02
N PHE A 87 4.16 5.85 -7.00
CA PHE A 87 3.04 6.59 -6.41
C PHE A 87 3.05 6.47 -4.89
N ALA A 88 2.37 7.40 -4.23
CA ALA A 88 2.10 7.35 -2.80
C ALA A 88 0.68 7.85 -2.48
N GLY A 89 0.09 7.36 -1.40
CA GLY A 89 -1.22 7.76 -0.90
C GLY A 89 -2.34 7.54 -1.92
N PRO A 90 -3.08 8.58 -2.33
CA PRO A 90 -4.16 8.48 -3.32
C PRO A 90 -3.62 8.39 -4.77
N ASN A 91 -2.53 7.69 -5.00
CA ASN A 91 -1.81 7.62 -6.28
C ASN A 91 -1.19 8.96 -6.72
N VAL A 92 -0.72 9.79 -5.77
CA VAL A 92 0.08 10.95 -6.15
C VAL A 92 1.39 10.48 -6.77
N ALA A 93 1.63 10.89 -8.01
CA ALA A 93 2.73 10.40 -8.80
C ALA A 93 4.07 11.04 -8.42
N TYR A 94 5.11 10.22 -8.41
CA TYR A 94 6.49 10.70 -8.51
C TYR A 94 6.83 11.04 -9.96
N ARG A 95 7.92 11.80 -10.15
CA ARG A 95 8.51 12.04 -11.46
C ARG A 95 9.63 11.05 -11.76
N LYS A 96 9.80 10.73 -13.01
CA LYS A 96 11.06 10.13 -13.49
C LYS A 96 12.19 11.10 -13.10
N TYR A 97 13.28 10.56 -12.58
CA TYR A 97 14.39 11.37 -12.13
C TYR A 97 15.72 10.73 -12.47
N ASP A 98 16.54 11.44 -13.20
CA ASP A 98 17.90 11.03 -13.51
C ASP A 98 18.85 11.51 -12.42
N TYR A 99 19.32 10.60 -11.60
CA TYR A 99 20.25 10.90 -10.50
C TYR A 99 21.66 11.31 -10.95
N ALA A 100 22.06 10.98 -12.18
CA ALA A 100 23.37 11.37 -12.70
C ALA A 100 23.40 12.83 -13.14
N THR A 101 22.30 13.29 -13.73
CA THR A 101 22.18 14.67 -14.26
C THR A 101 21.39 15.61 -13.37
N GLY A 102 20.60 15.07 -12.44
CA GLY A 102 19.68 15.84 -11.60
C GLY A 102 18.42 16.30 -12.34
N ILE A 103 18.14 15.77 -13.52
CA ILE A 103 17.02 16.18 -14.35
C ILE A 103 15.75 15.43 -13.99
N SER A 104 14.67 16.18 -13.81
CA SER A 104 13.31 15.65 -13.63
C SER A 104 12.63 15.46 -14.98
N GLY A 105 12.03 14.30 -15.16
CA GLY A 105 11.20 13.99 -16.33
C GLY A 105 9.70 14.06 -16.04
N ASP A 106 8.92 13.35 -16.84
CA ASP A 106 7.47 13.26 -16.71
C ASP A 106 7.04 12.55 -15.42
N MET A 107 5.83 12.81 -14.98
CA MET A 107 5.17 12.05 -13.92
C MET A 107 4.82 10.64 -14.42
N PHE A 108 4.84 9.69 -13.51
CA PHE A 108 4.31 8.36 -13.79
C PHE A 108 2.78 8.40 -13.92
N ASP A 109 2.24 7.52 -14.77
CA ASP A 109 0.79 7.37 -14.96
C ASP A 109 0.29 6.18 -14.12
N PRO A 110 -0.63 6.39 -13.15
CA PRO A 110 -1.14 5.30 -12.33
C PRO A 110 -2.01 4.30 -13.10
N ALA A 111 -2.60 4.68 -14.22
CA ALA A 111 -3.34 3.77 -15.09
C ALA A 111 -2.41 2.86 -15.91
N LYS A 112 -1.19 3.32 -16.17
CA LYS A 112 -0.18 2.61 -16.96
C LYS A 112 1.23 2.79 -16.38
N PRO A 113 1.52 2.25 -15.19
CA PRO A 113 2.82 2.41 -14.56
C PRO A 113 3.91 1.71 -15.38
N MET A 114 5.04 2.40 -15.60
CA MET A 114 6.15 1.87 -16.38
C MET A 114 7.40 1.70 -15.51
N ASN A 115 7.90 0.47 -15.41
CA ASN A 115 9.19 0.18 -14.76
C ASN A 115 10.31 0.17 -15.80
N GLU A 116 10.88 1.32 -16.07
CA GLU A 116 11.96 1.53 -17.02
C GLU A 116 13.36 1.43 -16.37
N SER A 117 13.46 0.87 -15.16
CA SER A 117 14.75 0.66 -14.51
C SER A 117 15.65 -0.23 -15.36
N LYS A 118 16.90 0.19 -15.58
CA LYS A 118 17.92 -0.60 -16.28
C LYS A 118 18.19 -1.97 -15.65
N ASN A 119 17.83 -2.14 -14.39
CA ASN A 119 17.98 -3.38 -13.64
C ASN A 119 16.69 -4.22 -13.63
N ASN A 120 15.64 -3.79 -14.35
CA ASN A 120 14.37 -4.51 -14.40
C ASN A 120 14.49 -5.79 -15.21
N THR A 121 14.20 -6.92 -14.58
CA THR A 121 14.13 -8.24 -15.24
C THR A 121 12.68 -8.72 -15.37
N GLY A 122 11.72 -7.98 -14.85
CA GLY A 122 10.28 -8.26 -14.86
C GLY A 122 9.54 -7.56 -16.00
N LEU A 123 8.25 -7.27 -15.75
CA LEU A 123 7.42 -6.49 -16.67
C LEU A 123 7.91 -5.05 -16.74
N VAL A 124 7.84 -4.47 -17.93
CA VAL A 124 8.02 -3.02 -18.13
C VAL A 124 6.72 -2.29 -17.83
N GLU A 125 5.63 -2.69 -18.45
CA GLU A 125 4.30 -2.18 -18.11
C GLU A 125 3.75 -2.99 -16.93
N LEU A 126 3.47 -2.29 -15.82
CA LEU A 126 2.97 -2.89 -14.59
C LEU A 126 1.42 -2.82 -14.57
N PRO A 127 0.76 -3.67 -13.78
CA PRO A 127 -0.66 -3.50 -13.49
C PRO A 127 -0.96 -2.10 -12.97
N ALA A 128 -2.12 -1.53 -13.33
CA ALA A 128 -2.57 -0.22 -12.87
C ALA A 128 -2.48 -0.12 -11.34
N ALA A 129 -2.02 1.04 -10.85
CA ALA A 129 -1.87 1.29 -9.44
C ALA A 129 -3.23 1.50 -8.76
N GLN A 130 -3.40 0.90 -7.58
CA GLN A 130 -4.54 1.13 -6.69
C GLN A 130 -4.14 2.14 -5.62
N PRO A 131 -5.00 3.13 -5.32
CA PRO A 131 -4.74 4.07 -4.23
C PRO A 131 -4.80 3.37 -2.88
N ALA A 132 -4.13 3.95 -1.89
CA ALA A 132 -4.27 3.52 -0.50
C ALA A 132 -5.73 3.62 -0.02
N PHE A 133 -6.12 2.76 0.91
CA PHE A 133 -7.44 2.82 1.57
C PHE A 133 -7.55 4.04 2.49
N MET A 134 -6.48 4.34 3.24
CA MET A 134 -6.29 5.57 4.02
C MET A 134 -4.83 6.02 3.86
N TRP A 135 -4.61 7.33 3.83
CA TRP A 135 -3.27 7.92 3.71
C TRP A 135 -3.18 9.20 4.54
N TYR A 136 -2.00 9.47 5.06
CA TYR A 136 -1.74 10.65 5.87
C TYR A 136 -0.25 10.95 5.92
N SER A 137 0.07 12.23 6.07
CA SER A 137 1.44 12.72 6.25
C SER A 137 1.70 13.06 7.72
N TYR A 138 2.82 13.70 8.03
CA TYR A 138 3.13 14.24 9.36
C TYR A 138 2.23 15.42 9.74
N ASP A 139 1.64 16.09 8.76
CA ASP A 139 0.66 17.15 8.99
C ASP A 139 -0.73 16.56 9.32
N LYS A 140 -1.63 17.40 9.84
CA LYS A 140 -3.03 17.02 10.02
C LYS A 140 -3.67 16.73 8.66
N SER A 141 -4.18 15.51 8.51
CA SER A 141 -4.92 15.12 7.31
C SER A 141 -6.26 15.84 7.23
N HIS A 142 -6.61 16.34 6.05
CA HIS A 142 -7.94 16.88 5.76
C HIS A 142 -8.97 15.74 5.64
N GLU A 143 -8.58 14.66 4.99
CA GLU A 143 -9.43 13.49 4.74
C GLU A 143 -9.60 12.61 5.99
N PHE A 144 -8.56 12.52 6.81
CA PHE A 144 -8.52 11.65 7.99
C PHE A 144 -8.07 12.43 9.24
N PRO A 145 -8.82 13.47 9.68
CA PRO A 145 -8.39 14.37 10.76
C PRO A 145 -8.22 13.68 12.12
N GLN A 146 -8.84 12.52 12.31
CA GLN A 146 -8.73 11.69 13.51
C GLN A 146 -7.34 11.08 13.73
N LEU A 147 -6.50 11.03 12.68
CA LEU A 147 -5.15 10.45 12.76
C LEU A 147 -4.11 11.41 13.36
N GLY A 148 -4.50 12.67 13.61
CA GLY A 148 -3.63 13.66 14.27
C GLY A 148 -2.44 14.08 13.40
N THR A 149 -1.31 14.41 14.07
CA THR A 149 -0.07 14.90 13.45
C THR A 149 1.14 14.15 14.00
N GLY A 150 2.30 14.32 13.38
CA GLY A 150 3.59 13.77 13.83
C GLY A 150 4.05 12.54 13.07
N GLY A 151 5.19 12.00 13.47
CA GLY A 151 5.75 10.75 12.93
C GLY A 151 4.85 9.57 13.24
N LYS A 152 4.74 8.66 12.31
CA LYS A 152 3.76 7.58 12.36
C LYS A 152 4.34 6.28 11.79
N ASN A 153 3.84 5.17 12.31
CA ASN A 153 4.15 3.84 11.83
C ASN A 153 2.85 3.03 11.79
N PRO A 154 2.13 3.06 10.67
CA PRO A 154 0.80 2.47 10.54
C PRO A 154 0.83 0.96 10.67
N MET A 155 -0.12 0.43 11.40
CA MET A 155 -0.29 -0.99 11.60
C MET A 155 -1.75 -1.39 11.45
N ALA A 156 -2.02 -2.47 10.71
CA ALA A 156 -3.34 -3.06 10.63
C ALA A 156 -3.50 -4.16 11.68
N GLY A 157 -4.53 -4.02 12.48
CA GLY A 157 -5.00 -5.02 13.42
C GLY A 157 -6.17 -5.83 12.86
N PRO A 158 -6.84 -6.63 13.68
CA PRO A 158 -7.93 -7.48 13.24
C PRO A 158 -9.19 -6.66 12.91
N ILE A 159 -10.04 -7.26 12.12
CA ILE A 159 -11.42 -6.81 11.98
C ILE A 159 -12.20 -7.40 13.14
N TYR A 160 -12.86 -6.54 13.89
CA TYR A 160 -13.65 -6.97 15.03
C TYR A 160 -15.05 -7.40 14.58
N TYR A 161 -15.42 -8.63 14.90
CA TYR A 161 -16.76 -9.18 14.71
C TYR A 161 -17.33 -9.60 16.05
N LYS A 162 -18.38 -8.94 16.52
CA LYS A 162 -18.97 -9.17 17.83
C LYS A 162 -19.48 -10.59 18.04
N ASP A 163 -19.89 -11.25 16.97
CA ASP A 163 -20.40 -12.63 16.99
C ASP A 163 -19.30 -13.69 17.22
N MET A 164 -18.02 -13.28 17.14
CA MET A 164 -16.88 -14.15 17.46
C MET A 164 -16.52 -14.15 18.94
N TYR A 165 -17.20 -13.35 19.77
CA TYR A 165 -16.90 -13.18 21.19
C TYR A 165 -18.12 -13.43 22.08
N PRO A 166 -17.93 -14.01 23.29
CA PRO A 166 -19.02 -14.15 24.27
C PRO A 166 -19.66 -12.80 24.60
N LYS A 167 -20.97 -12.82 24.86
CA LYS A 167 -21.76 -11.59 25.11
C LYS A 167 -21.20 -10.77 26.28
N GLU A 168 -20.62 -11.44 27.26
CA GLU A 168 -20.11 -10.87 28.50
C GLU A 168 -18.80 -10.12 28.31
N THR A 169 -18.03 -10.45 27.27
CA THR A 169 -16.67 -9.91 27.04
C THR A 169 -16.53 -9.12 25.74
N ARG A 170 -17.56 -9.14 24.89
CA ARG A 170 -17.51 -8.46 23.61
C ARG A 170 -17.55 -6.94 23.77
N LEU A 171 -16.90 -6.25 22.83
CA LEU A 171 -17.00 -4.80 22.74
C LEU A 171 -18.44 -4.36 22.34
N PRO A 172 -18.81 -3.10 22.63
CA PRO A 172 -20.09 -2.54 22.19
C PRO A 172 -20.36 -2.73 20.69
N ASP A 173 -21.63 -2.80 20.32
CA ASP A 173 -22.08 -3.02 18.94
C ASP A 173 -21.51 -2.02 17.92
N TYR A 174 -21.12 -0.83 18.39
CA TYR A 174 -20.44 0.16 17.56
C TYR A 174 -19.17 -0.37 16.89
N TYR A 175 -18.45 -1.26 17.56
CA TYR A 175 -17.19 -1.81 17.03
C TYR A 175 -17.38 -2.97 16.07
N ASP A 176 -18.60 -3.46 15.92
CA ASP A 176 -18.88 -4.57 15.02
C ASP A 176 -18.51 -4.23 13.57
N ASN A 177 -17.83 -5.16 12.90
CA ASN A 177 -17.38 -4.98 11.53
C ASN A 177 -16.44 -3.76 11.33
N LYS A 178 -15.61 -3.45 12.31
CA LYS A 178 -14.60 -2.39 12.23
C LYS A 178 -13.20 -2.99 12.20
N VAL A 179 -12.35 -2.47 11.31
CA VAL A 179 -10.91 -2.75 11.36
C VAL A 179 -10.28 -1.92 12.48
N ILE A 180 -9.45 -2.56 13.28
CA ILE A 180 -8.64 -1.88 14.28
C ILE A 180 -7.32 -1.50 13.61
N ILE A 181 -7.03 -0.21 13.58
CA ILE A 181 -5.74 0.31 13.14
C ILE A 181 -5.05 1.00 14.32
N TYR A 182 -3.74 0.98 14.32
CA TYR A 182 -2.97 1.60 15.39
C TYR A 182 -1.63 2.11 14.87
N GLU A 183 -1.06 3.01 15.63
CA GLU A 183 0.20 3.69 15.34
C GLU A 183 1.23 3.34 16.40
N TRP A 184 2.48 3.22 15.98
CA TRP A 184 3.61 3.26 16.87
C TRP A 184 4.22 4.67 16.82
N VAL A 185 4.07 5.43 17.89
CA VAL A 185 4.60 6.80 18.02
C VAL A 185 5.77 6.81 18.98
#